data_6b1b6078843b1aeaa06fd1f5eebe7d73
#
_entry.id   6b1b6078843b1aeaa06fd1f5eebe7d73
#
_cell.length_a   1.000
_cell.length_b   1.000
_cell.length_c   1.000
_cell.angle_alpha   90.00
_cell.angle_beta   90.00
_cell.angle_gamma   90.00
#
_symmetry.space_group_name_H-M   'P 1'
#
loop_
_entity.id
_entity.type
_entity.pdbx_description
1 polymer ?
#
loop_
_entity_poly.entity_id
_entity_poly.type
_entity_poly.pdbx_seq_one_letter_code
_entity_poly.pdbx_strand_id
1 'polypeptide(L)'
;GGRVVFGIGAGWVAAESAVLGVPFAERGAMTDEHLEAMQELWTNPAPSFSGKYTQFSGLKFEPKPVQKPHPPIWVGGHSKAALRRTVQFGAAWHPINRSPEELRAGQAELARLSQARGRAVPPAITLRNDVRIVGPGQAVPASTHGGRVIAGEPARLIEQISELAECGVEHLVLEFLSEDGRELDEQMAAFAERV
;
A
#
# COMPACT_ATOMS: atom_id res chain seq x y z
N GLY A 1 -2.91 5.96 -20.68
CA GLY A 1 -2.86 7.35 -20.41
C GLY A 1 -2.74 7.74 -18.93
N GLY A 2 -1.60 7.43 -18.22
CA GLY A 2 -1.35 8.04 -16.91
C GLY A 2 -2.23 7.58 -15.76
N ARG A 3 -2.64 6.31 -15.74
CA ARG A 3 -3.55 5.74 -14.73
C ARG A 3 -2.89 4.73 -13.80
N VAL A 4 -1.57 4.65 -13.84
CA VAL A 4 -0.82 3.67 -13.03
C VAL A 4 -0.55 4.25 -11.65
N VAL A 5 -0.80 3.47 -10.62
CA VAL A 5 -0.28 3.63 -9.28
C VAL A 5 0.70 2.49 -9.03
N PHE A 6 1.89 2.81 -8.58
CA PHE A 6 2.93 1.81 -8.31
C PHE A 6 2.93 1.44 -6.82
N GLY A 7 2.31 0.31 -6.49
CA GLY A 7 2.31 -0.22 -5.12
C GLY A 7 3.57 -1.02 -4.83
N ILE A 8 4.24 -0.75 -3.70
CA ILE A 8 5.44 -1.48 -3.29
C ILE A 8 5.38 -1.97 -1.85
N GLY A 9 6.02 -3.10 -1.60
CA GLY A 9 6.30 -3.64 -0.28
C GLY A 9 7.68 -4.30 -0.26
N ALA A 10 8.34 -4.30 0.89
CA ALA A 10 9.66 -4.93 1.03
C ALA A 10 9.63 -6.47 1.13
N GLY A 11 8.44 -7.07 1.11
CA GLY A 11 8.25 -8.50 1.34
C GLY A 11 8.24 -8.87 2.84
N TRP A 12 7.58 -9.96 3.18
CA TRP A 12 7.42 -10.42 4.56
C TRP A 12 7.67 -11.93 4.73
N VAL A 13 7.70 -12.70 3.63
CA VAL A 13 7.91 -14.15 3.64
C VAL A 13 9.38 -14.47 3.40
N ALA A 14 10.06 -14.90 4.46
CA ALA A 14 11.50 -15.24 4.38
C ALA A 14 11.78 -16.41 3.44
N ALA A 15 10.86 -17.39 3.38
CA ALA A 15 11.00 -18.55 2.50
C ALA A 15 10.98 -18.16 1.01
N GLU A 16 10.12 -17.23 0.61
CA GLU A 16 10.09 -16.69 -0.77
C GLU A 16 11.41 -15.99 -1.11
N SER A 17 11.91 -15.17 -0.19
CA SER A 17 13.19 -14.48 -0.37
C SER A 17 14.33 -15.47 -0.56
N ALA A 18 14.34 -16.57 0.19
CA ALA A 18 15.36 -17.62 0.07
C ALA A 18 15.30 -18.32 -1.30
N VAL A 19 14.11 -18.62 -1.81
CA VAL A 19 13.92 -19.22 -3.16
C VAL A 19 14.41 -18.27 -4.24
N LEU A 20 14.19 -16.96 -4.07
CA LEU A 20 14.64 -15.93 -5.03
C LEU A 20 16.13 -15.56 -4.90
N GLY A 21 16.85 -16.14 -3.93
CA GLY A 21 18.25 -15.81 -3.66
C GLY A 21 18.43 -14.40 -3.07
N VAL A 22 17.38 -13.82 -2.48
CA VAL A 22 17.41 -12.46 -1.93
C VAL A 22 17.68 -12.52 -0.41
N PRO A 23 18.68 -11.79 0.11
CA PRO A 23 18.93 -11.71 1.56
C PRO A 23 17.75 -11.04 2.29
N PHE A 24 16.95 -11.83 2.99
CA PHE A 24 15.76 -11.33 3.67
C PHE A 24 16.03 -10.18 4.65
N ALA A 25 17.18 -10.22 5.33
CA ALA A 25 17.59 -9.18 6.28
C ALA A 25 17.87 -7.81 5.57
N GLU A 26 18.28 -7.83 4.31
CA GLU A 26 18.62 -6.65 3.53
C GLU A 26 17.46 -6.10 2.70
N ARG A 27 16.31 -6.80 2.68
CA ARG A 27 15.17 -6.46 1.81
C ARG A 27 14.71 -4.99 1.90
N GLY A 28 14.78 -4.39 3.09
CA GLY A 28 14.41 -2.99 3.28
C GLY A 28 15.39 -2.03 2.59
N ALA A 29 16.69 -2.23 2.75
CA ALA A 29 17.72 -1.44 2.10
C ALA A 29 17.71 -1.64 0.58
N MET A 30 17.51 -2.88 0.13
CA MET A 30 17.35 -3.19 -1.31
C MET A 30 16.13 -2.47 -1.89
N THR A 31 14.99 -2.46 -1.19
CA THR A 31 13.79 -1.75 -1.64
C THR A 31 14.04 -0.26 -1.75
N ASP A 32 14.72 0.35 -0.79
CA ASP A 32 15.03 1.78 -0.82
C ASP A 32 15.92 2.11 -2.02
N GLU A 33 16.99 1.35 -2.25
CA GLU A 33 17.90 1.53 -3.39
C GLU A 33 17.19 1.27 -4.74
N HIS A 34 16.34 0.24 -4.82
CA HIS A 34 15.58 -0.04 -6.05
C HIS A 34 14.59 1.10 -6.38
N LEU A 35 14.00 1.75 -5.37
CA LEU A 35 13.14 2.91 -5.59
C LEU A 35 13.93 4.10 -6.15
N GLU A 36 15.13 4.37 -5.63
CA GLU A 36 16.04 5.39 -6.17
C GLU A 36 16.42 5.09 -7.63
N ALA A 37 16.82 3.85 -7.90
CA ALA A 37 17.16 3.40 -9.26
C ALA A 37 15.98 3.51 -10.23
N MET A 38 14.76 3.15 -9.78
CA MET A 38 13.55 3.30 -10.61
C MET A 38 13.22 4.77 -10.88
N GLN A 39 13.33 5.65 -9.88
CA GLN A 39 13.11 7.08 -10.08
C GLN A 39 14.11 7.65 -11.09
N GLU A 40 15.37 7.24 -11.01
CA GLU A 40 16.41 7.61 -12.00
C GLU A 40 16.02 7.17 -13.42
N LEU A 41 15.60 5.90 -13.58
CA LEU A 41 15.14 5.37 -14.87
C LEU A 41 13.91 6.11 -15.42
N TRP A 42 12.96 6.49 -14.56
CA TRP A 42 11.71 7.13 -14.97
C TRP A 42 11.87 8.60 -15.35
N THR A 43 12.83 9.27 -14.72
CA THR A 43 12.92 10.74 -14.81
C THR A 43 14.10 11.24 -15.63
N ASN A 44 15.25 10.56 -15.58
CA ASN A 44 16.45 11.01 -16.26
C ASN A 44 16.48 10.51 -17.72
N PRO A 45 16.67 11.41 -18.71
CA PRO A 45 16.79 11.01 -20.13
C PRO A 45 18.04 10.15 -20.42
N ALA A 46 19.11 10.27 -19.61
CA ALA A 46 20.33 9.47 -19.70
C ALA A 46 20.61 8.81 -18.33
N PRO A 47 19.83 7.81 -17.94
CA PRO A 47 19.88 7.28 -16.57
C PRO A 47 21.19 6.58 -16.27
N SER A 48 21.74 6.87 -15.08
CA SER A 48 22.94 6.21 -14.54
C SER A 48 22.77 6.08 -13.03
N PHE A 49 23.05 4.88 -12.50
CA PHE A 49 22.92 4.59 -11.09
C PHE A 49 24.06 3.68 -10.61
N SER A 50 24.59 3.93 -9.42
CA SER A 50 25.66 3.14 -8.82
C SER A 50 25.36 2.91 -7.34
N GLY A 51 24.59 1.87 -7.05
CA GLY A 51 24.25 1.42 -5.71
C GLY A 51 24.99 0.15 -5.30
N LYS A 52 24.64 -0.36 -4.12
CA LYS A 52 25.17 -1.65 -3.60
C LYS A 52 24.54 -2.84 -4.32
N TYR A 53 23.26 -2.77 -4.63
CA TYR A 53 22.45 -3.88 -5.18
C TYR A 53 22.16 -3.69 -6.67
N THR A 54 22.18 -2.46 -7.15
CA THR A 54 21.82 -2.13 -8.53
C THR A 54 22.84 -1.16 -9.12
N GLN A 55 23.33 -1.47 -10.33
CA GLN A 55 24.23 -0.59 -11.06
C GLN A 55 23.89 -0.60 -12.54
N PHE A 56 23.81 0.58 -13.15
CA PHE A 56 23.66 0.72 -14.60
C PHE A 56 24.16 2.07 -15.08
N SER A 57 24.60 2.11 -16.33
CA SER A 57 24.97 3.32 -17.06
C SER A 57 24.82 3.10 -18.56
N GLY A 58 24.74 4.18 -19.32
CA GLY A 58 24.65 4.12 -20.78
C GLY A 58 23.36 3.47 -21.29
N LEU A 59 22.30 3.44 -20.47
CA LEU A 59 21.01 2.88 -20.84
C LEU A 59 20.11 3.94 -21.47
N LYS A 60 19.24 3.46 -22.35
CA LYS A 60 18.08 4.22 -22.82
C LYS A 60 16.82 3.55 -22.29
N PHE A 61 16.06 4.25 -21.44
CA PHE A 61 14.80 3.77 -20.87
C PHE A 61 13.65 4.57 -21.44
N GLU A 62 12.97 4.02 -22.44
CA GLU A 62 11.85 4.64 -23.16
C GLU A 62 10.73 3.62 -23.43
N PRO A 63 9.46 4.05 -23.45
CA PRO A 63 9.01 5.43 -23.23
C PRO A 63 9.04 5.82 -21.75
N LYS A 64 9.26 7.10 -21.46
CA LYS A 64 9.14 7.64 -20.10
C LYS A 64 7.69 7.58 -19.62
N PRO A 65 7.43 7.49 -18.30
CA PRO A 65 6.08 7.56 -17.75
C PRO A 65 5.34 8.82 -18.22
N VAL A 66 4.05 8.66 -18.52
CA VAL A 66 3.17 9.80 -18.85
C VAL A 66 2.97 10.70 -17.64
N GLN A 67 2.82 10.09 -16.45
CA GLN A 67 2.71 10.82 -15.19
C GLN A 67 4.06 11.43 -14.79
N LYS A 68 4.04 12.68 -14.33
CA LYS A 68 5.25 13.42 -13.96
C LYS A 68 5.28 13.73 -12.47
N PRO A 69 6.44 13.61 -11.83
CA PRO A 69 7.74 13.15 -12.39
C PRO A 69 7.75 11.66 -12.76
N HIS A 70 6.92 10.84 -12.14
CA HIS A 70 6.74 9.39 -12.33
C HIS A 70 5.37 8.95 -11.82
N PRO A 71 4.94 7.70 -11.99
CA PRO A 71 3.71 7.18 -11.38
C PRO A 71 3.72 7.37 -9.86
N PRO A 72 2.58 7.73 -9.23
CA PRO A 72 2.50 7.80 -7.77
C PRO A 72 2.90 6.46 -7.14
N ILE A 73 3.74 6.52 -6.09
CA ILE A 73 4.20 5.34 -5.37
C ILE A 73 3.37 5.19 -4.10
N TRP A 74 2.72 4.04 -3.92
CA TRP A 74 2.05 3.66 -2.68
C TRP A 74 2.91 2.65 -1.92
N VAL A 75 3.23 2.97 -0.66
CA VAL A 75 4.15 2.18 0.15
C VAL A 75 3.38 1.34 1.16
N GLY A 76 3.47 0.03 1.02
CA GLY A 76 2.87 -0.96 1.91
C GLY A 76 3.64 -1.17 3.20
N GLY A 77 2.98 -1.83 4.15
CA GLY A 77 3.53 -2.16 5.47
C GLY A 77 3.25 -1.11 6.54
N HIS A 78 3.52 -1.47 7.80
CA HIS A 78 3.19 -0.65 8.98
C HIS A 78 4.38 -0.47 9.93
N SER A 79 5.57 -0.92 9.54
CA SER A 79 6.79 -0.74 10.33
C SER A 79 7.28 0.71 10.28
N LYS A 80 8.09 1.11 11.26
CA LYS A 80 8.76 2.42 11.24
C LYS A 80 9.58 2.63 9.95
N ALA A 81 10.16 1.55 9.39
CA ALA A 81 10.87 1.61 8.12
C ALA A 81 9.92 1.90 6.94
N ALA A 82 8.72 1.27 6.91
CA ALA A 82 7.72 1.54 5.90
C ALA A 82 7.24 3.00 5.94
N LEU A 83 6.97 3.56 7.11
CA LEU A 83 6.58 4.97 7.26
C LEU A 83 7.69 5.93 6.82
N ARG A 84 8.95 5.66 7.16
CA ARG A 84 10.10 6.45 6.65
C ARG A 84 10.20 6.40 5.13
N ARG A 85 10.06 5.20 4.54
CA ARG A 85 10.05 4.99 3.07
C ARG A 85 8.90 5.73 2.41
N THR A 86 7.71 5.71 3.03
CA THR A 86 6.56 6.45 2.54
C THR A 86 6.86 7.96 2.47
N VAL A 87 7.43 8.54 3.50
CA VAL A 87 7.77 9.97 3.50
C VAL A 87 8.88 10.30 2.49
N GLN A 88 9.80 9.36 2.25
CA GLN A 88 10.91 9.57 1.31
C GLN A 88 10.47 9.45 -0.16
N PHE A 89 9.71 8.43 -0.51
CA PHE A 89 9.42 8.06 -1.89
C PHE A 89 7.93 8.08 -2.25
N GLY A 90 7.06 7.93 -1.25
CA GLY A 90 5.64 7.65 -1.46
C GLY A 90 4.78 8.88 -1.65
N ALA A 91 3.79 8.75 -2.52
CA ALA A 91 2.63 9.61 -2.57
C ALA A 91 1.62 9.24 -1.48
N ALA A 92 1.53 7.94 -1.13
CA ALA A 92 0.65 7.44 -0.08
C ALA A 92 1.28 6.31 0.74
N TRP A 93 0.84 6.20 2.00
CA TRP A 93 0.99 5.03 2.84
C TRP A 93 -0.19 4.09 2.60
N HIS A 94 0.09 2.81 2.29
CA HIS A 94 -0.91 1.81 1.93
C HIS A 94 -0.79 0.55 2.81
N PRO A 95 -1.17 0.63 4.09
CA PRO A 95 -1.18 -0.53 4.97
C PRO A 95 -2.35 -1.47 4.68
N ILE A 96 -2.37 -2.62 5.38
CA ILE A 96 -3.39 -3.65 5.26
C ILE A 96 -4.09 -3.82 6.61
N ASN A 97 -5.44 -3.82 6.62
CA ASN A 97 -6.29 -4.22 7.75
C ASN A 97 -5.97 -3.48 9.07
N ARG A 98 -5.76 -2.16 9.03
CA ARG A 98 -5.46 -1.37 10.23
C ARG A 98 -6.72 -0.89 10.94
N SER A 99 -6.64 -0.84 12.28
CA SER A 99 -7.68 -0.21 13.08
C SER A 99 -7.63 1.31 12.98
N PRO A 100 -8.72 2.02 13.31
CA PRO A 100 -8.72 3.48 13.37
C PRO A 100 -7.62 4.07 14.26
N GLU A 101 -7.31 3.42 15.39
CA GLU A 101 -6.24 3.85 16.30
C GLU A 101 -4.87 3.72 15.64
N GLU A 102 -4.62 2.60 14.96
CA GLU A 102 -3.37 2.36 14.23
C GLU A 102 -3.20 3.34 13.06
N LEU A 103 -4.29 3.68 12.37
CA LEU A 103 -4.28 4.67 11.29
C LEU A 103 -3.97 6.07 11.82
N ARG A 104 -4.61 6.51 12.90
CA ARG A 104 -4.32 7.80 13.55
C ARG A 104 -2.87 7.88 14.05
N ALA A 105 -2.36 6.80 14.64
CA ALA A 105 -0.97 6.72 15.07
C ALA A 105 0.01 6.80 13.87
N GLY A 106 -0.29 6.09 12.78
CA GLY A 106 0.48 6.16 11.54
C GLY A 106 0.46 7.54 10.91
N GLN A 107 -0.69 8.21 10.88
CA GLN A 107 -0.85 9.58 10.40
C GLN A 107 0.01 10.58 11.18
N ALA A 108 -0.03 10.50 12.51
CA ALA A 108 0.77 11.35 13.38
C ALA A 108 2.28 11.14 13.12
N GLU A 109 2.72 9.90 12.96
CA GLU A 109 4.12 9.60 12.66
C GLU A 109 4.54 10.06 11.24
N LEU A 110 3.67 9.91 10.23
CA LEU A 110 3.91 10.45 8.89
C LEU A 110 4.06 11.98 8.92
N ALA A 111 3.21 12.68 9.66
CA ALA A 111 3.29 14.13 9.83
C ALA A 111 4.61 14.54 10.49
N ARG A 112 4.99 13.88 11.59
CA ARG A 112 6.26 14.11 12.29
C ARG A 112 7.48 13.88 11.39
N LEU A 113 7.50 12.77 10.65
CA LEU A 113 8.59 12.44 9.73
C LEU A 113 8.65 13.39 8.54
N SER A 114 7.50 13.83 8.03
CA SER A 114 7.42 14.82 6.94
C SER A 114 8.00 16.16 7.39
N GLN A 115 7.62 16.64 8.56
CA GLN A 115 8.17 17.87 9.15
C GLN A 115 9.69 17.78 9.29
N ALA A 116 10.19 16.66 9.82
CA ALA A 116 11.64 16.45 10.01
C ALA A 116 12.42 16.45 8.68
N ARG A 117 11.77 16.15 7.56
CA ARG A 117 12.36 16.16 6.21
C ARG A 117 12.06 17.44 5.40
N GLY A 118 11.34 18.39 5.98
CA GLY A 118 10.92 19.61 5.27
C GLY A 118 9.87 19.36 4.18
N ARG A 119 9.17 18.22 4.23
CA ARG A 119 8.07 17.92 3.31
C ARG A 119 6.82 18.64 3.78
N ALA A 120 6.34 19.62 2.98
CA ALA A 120 5.23 20.49 3.36
C ALA A 120 3.90 19.74 3.52
N VAL A 121 3.65 18.74 2.68
CA VAL A 121 2.42 17.95 2.70
C VAL A 121 2.76 16.48 3.01
N PRO A 122 2.29 15.92 4.12
CA PRO A 122 2.45 14.50 4.41
C PRO A 122 1.87 13.62 3.29
N PRO A 123 2.36 12.38 3.12
CA PRO A 123 1.74 11.42 2.21
C PRO A 123 0.28 11.16 2.57
N ALA A 124 -0.54 10.91 1.56
CA ALA A 124 -1.92 10.46 1.73
C ALA A 124 -1.98 9.11 2.47
N ILE A 125 -3.13 8.78 3.02
CA ILE A 125 -3.41 7.46 3.61
C ILE A 125 -4.38 6.75 2.68
N THR A 126 -3.97 5.58 2.22
CA THR A 126 -4.83 4.64 1.51
C THR A 126 -4.82 3.33 2.28
N LEU A 127 -5.84 2.50 2.15
CA LEU A 127 -5.95 1.27 2.94
C LEU A 127 -6.43 0.11 2.07
N ARG A 128 -5.75 -1.03 2.14
CA ARG A 128 -6.34 -2.29 1.72
C ARG A 128 -6.99 -2.94 2.93
N ASN A 129 -8.26 -3.33 2.80
CA ASN A 129 -8.96 -3.97 3.89
C ASN A 129 -9.79 -5.16 3.42
N ASP A 130 -9.73 -6.23 4.19
CA ASP A 130 -10.61 -7.38 4.01
C ASP A 130 -12.04 -6.99 4.37
N VAL A 131 -12.99 -7.42 3.55
CA VAL A 131 -14.41 -7.12 3.73
C VAL A 131 -15.26 -8.38 3.59
N ARG A 132 -16.35 -8.44 4.39
CA ARG A 132 -17.33 -9.52 4.30
C ARG A 132 -18.71 -9.02 4.75
N ILE A 133 -19.72 -9.14 3.88
CA ILE A 133 -21.11 -8.99 4.29
C ILE A 133 -21.54 -10.29 4.99
N VAL A 134 -21.96 -10.19 6.23
CA VAL A 134 -22.49 -11.30 7.02
C VAL A 134 -23.84 -10.92 7.60
N GLY A 135 -24.75 -11.89 7.62
CA GLY A 135 -26.06 -11.74 8.23
C GLY A 135 -26.03 -11.84 9.75
N PRO A 136 -27.18 -11.60 10.42
CA PRO A 136 -27.29 -11.72 11.86
C PRO A 136 -26.82 -13.09 12.36
N GLY A 137 -25.93 -13.07 13.37
CA GLY A 137 -25.42 -14.29 14.02
C GLY A 137 -24.41 -15.12 13.20
N GLN A 138 -24.05 -14.70 12.00
CA GLN A 138 -22.99 -15.33 11.24
C GLN A 138 -21.61 -14.92 11.75
N ALA A 139 -20.68 -15.86 11.75
CA ALA A 139 -19.30 -15.61 12.15
C ALA A 139 -18.58 -14.74 11.10
N VAL A 140 -17.80 -13.79 11.57
CA VAL A 140 -16.88 -13.04 10.71
C VAL A 140 -15.66 -13.91 10.44
N PRO A 141 -15.31 -14.16 9.17
CA PRO A 141 -14.10 -14.92 8.85
C PRO A 141 -12.85 -14.18 9.31
N ALA A 142 -11.82 -14.95 9.66
CA ALA A 142 -10.52 -14.38 9.99
C ALA A 142 -9.86 -13.80 8.72
N SER A 143 -9.15 -12.69 8.89
CA SER A 143 -8.31 -12.15 7.82
C SER A 143 -7.16 -13.10 7.48
N THR A 144 -6.85 -13.24 6.21
CA THR A 144 -5.67 -13.98 5.73
C THR A 144 -4.35 -13.25 6.05
N HIS A 145 -4.43 -11.94 6.26
CA HIS A 145 -3.27 -11.07 6.54
C HIS A 145 -3.24 -10.54 7.98
N GLY A 146 -4.16 -11.02 8.82
CA GLY A 146 -4.34 -10.50 10.18
C GLY A 146 -4.92 -9.08 10.21
N GLY A 147 -5.22 -8.59 11.40
CA GLY A 147 -5.80 -7.25 11.60
C GLY A 147 -7.32 -7.24 11.47
N ARG A 148 -7.87 -6.04 11.27
CA ARG A 148 -9.32 -5.79 11.26
C ARG A 148 -9.95 -6.23 9.93
N VAL A 149 -11.06 -6.96 10.00
CA VAL A 149 -11.97 -7.20 8.87
C VAL A 149 -13.14 -6.22 8.97
N ILE A 150 -13.51 -5.56 7.88
CA ILE A 150 -14.75 -4.79 7.77
C ILE A 150 -15.87 -5.80 7.54
N ALA A 151 -16.71 -6.03 8.55
CA ALA A 151 -17.75 -7.05 8.43
C ALA A 151 -19.02 -6.70 9.18
N GLY A 152 -20.14 -7.25 8.70
CA GLY A 152 -21.47 -7.08 9.25
C GLY A 152 -22.52 -6.97 8.17
N GLU A 153 -23.70 -6.54 8.56
CA GLU A 153 -24.76 -6.13 7.64
C GLU A 153 -24.37 -4.83 6.91
N PRO A 154 -24.98 -4.49 5.76
CA PRO A 154 -24.60 -3.32 4.96
C PRO A 154 -24.52 -2.01 5.76
N ALA A 155 -25.48 -1.72 6.64
CA ALA A 155 -25.44 -0.53 7.48
C ALA A 155 -24.18 -0.46 8.36
N ARG A 156 -23.75 -1.62 8.90
CA ARG A 156 -22.54 -1.71 9.73
C ARG A 156 -21.27 -1.51 8.90
N LEU A 157 -21.25 -1.96 7.64
CA LEU A 157 -20.13 -1.70 6.73
C LEU A 157 -20.00 -0.20 6.45
N ILE A 158 -21.13 0.48 6.18
CA ILE A 158 -21.15 1.94 5.95
C ILE A 158 -20.56 2.68 7.16
N GLU A 159 -20.96 2.33 8.39
CA GLU A 159 -20.41 2.93 9.60
C GLU A 159 -18.89 2.73 9.70
N GLN A 160 -18.41 1.50 9.48
CA GLN A 160 -16.99 1.18 9.55
C GLN A 160 -16.15 1.89 8.47
N ILE A 161 -16.69 2.02 7.26
CA ILE A 161 -16.05 2.75 6.16
C ILE A 161 -16.02 4.24 6.46
N SER A 162 -17.11 4.80 6.99
CA SER A 162 -17.18 6.20 7.42
C SER A 162 -16.14 6.50 8.50
N GLU A 163 -15.99 5.62 9.49
CA GLU A 163 -14.95 5.73 10.52
C GLU A 163 -13.53 5.76 9.92
N LEU A 164 -13.26 4.97 8.88
CA LEU A 164 -11.97 5.00 8.18
C LEU A 164 -11.76 6.32 7.43
N ALA A 165 -12.79 6.84 6.78
CA ALA A 165 -12.73 8.15 6.13
C ALA A 165 -12.43 9.28 7.14
N GLU A 166 -13.06 9.25 8.34
CA GLU A 166 -12.76 10.17 9.45
C GLU A 166 -11.31 10.07 9.94
N CYS A 167 -10.67 8.91 9.78
CA CYS A 167 -9.24 8.72 10.05
C CYS A 167 -8.32 9.22 8.93
N GLY A 168 -8.88 9.86 7.89
CA GLY A 168 -8.12 10.41 6.77
C GLY A 168 -7.76 9.40 5.68
N VAL A 169 -8.45 8.25 5.61
CA VAL A 169 -8.29 7.31 4.49
C VAL A 169 -8.94 7.92 3.25
N GLU A 170 -8.13 8.23 2.23
CA GLU A 170 -8.58 8.86 0.98
C GLU A 170 -8.95 7.83 -0.10
N HIS A 171 -8.41 6.61 0.00
CA HIS A 171 -8.69 5.54 -0.96
C HIS A 171 -8.72 4.19 -0.24
N LEU A 172 -9.80 3.45 -0.45
CA LEU A 172 -10.01 2.14 0.14
C LEU A 172 -10.02 1.07 -0.96
N VAL A 173 -9.14 0.08 -0.83
CA VAL A 173 -9.12 -1.12 -1.66
C VAL A 173 -9.72 -2.24 -0.84
N LEU A 174 -10.81 -2.84 -1.33
CA LEU A 174 -11.51 -3.90 -0.63
C LEU A 174 -11.15 -5.27 -1.22
N GLU A 175 -10.81 -6.19 -0.34
CA GLU A 175 -10.66 -7.61 -0.65
C GLU A 175 -11.80 -8.40 -0.01
N PHE A 176 -12.67 -8.93 -0.86
CA PHE A 176 -13.80 -9.72 -0.39
C PHE A 176 -13.34 -11.13 0.01
N LEU A 177 -13.58 -11.48 1.28
CA LEU A 177 -13.20 -12.79 1.81
C LEU A 177 -14.19 -13.86 1.33
N SER A 178 -13.80 -14.63 0.32
CA SER A 178 -14.48 -15.85 -0.12
C SER A 178 -13.49 -16.74 -0.88
N GLU A 179 -13.62 -18.05 -0.68
CA GLU A 179 -12.91 -19.07 -1.47
C GLU A 179 -13.74 -19.56 -2.67
N ASP A 180 -15.04 -19.23 -2.68
CA ASP A 180 -15.96 -19.58 -3.76
C ASP A 180 -16.19 -18.38 -4.69
N GLY A 181 -15.92 -18.56 -5.98
CA GLY A 181 -16.05 -17.50 -6.98
C GLY A 181 -17.46 -16.96 -7.14
N ARG A 182 -18.50 -17.81 -6.99
CA ARG A 182 -19.90 -17.39 -7.06
C ARG A 182 -20.27 -16.53 -5.86
N GLU A 183 -19.85 -16.96 -4.66
CA GLU A 183 -20.05 -16.20 -3.43
C GLU A 183 -19.32 -14.87 -3.50
N LEU A 184 -18.12 -14.82 -4.08
CA LEU A 184 -17.37 -13.59 -4.31
C LEU A 184 -18.17 -12.59 -5.14
N ASP A 185 -18.74 -13.04 -6.27
CA ASP A 185 -19.56 -12.20 -7.14
C ASP A 185 -20.83 -11.70 -6.42
N GLU A 186 -21.47 -12.56 -5.62
CA GLU A 186 -22.65 -12.18 -4.81
C GLU A 186 -22.30 -11.13 -3.75
N GLN A 187 -21.16 -11.28 -3.07
CA GLN A 187 -20.66 -10.31 -2.08
C GLN A 187 -20.36 -8.96 -2.73
N MET A 188 -19.70 -8.96 -3.87
CA MET A 188 -19.37 -7.72 -4.61
C MET A 188 -20.63 -7.02 -5.11
N ALA A 189 -21.60 -7.77 -5.67
CA ALA A 189 -22.88 -7.22 -6.12
C ALA A 189 -23.67 -6.63 -4.95
N ALA A 190 -23.79 -7.37 -3.84
CA ALA A 190 -24.49 -6.92 -2.66
C ALA A 190 -23.85 -5.66 -2.02
N PHE A 191 -22.52 -5.56 -2.06
CA PHE A 191 -21.80 -4.38 -1.62
C PHE A 191 -22.12 -3.16 -2.51
N ALA A 192 -22.04 -3.33 -3.84
CA ALA A 192 -22.30 -2.25 -4.80
C ALA A 192 -23.76 -1.72 -4.74
N GLU A 193 -24.72 -2.57 -4.34
CA GLU A 193 -26.14 -2.19 -4.24
C GLU A 193 -26.54 -1.58 -2.89
N ARG A 194 -25.83 -1.90 -1.80
CA ARG A 194 -26.29 -1.65 -0.43
C ARG A 194 -25.33 -0.86 0.45
N VAL A 195 -24.08 -0.74 0.03
CA VAL A 195 -23.01 -0.01 0.73
C VAL A 195 -22.49 1.14 -0.12
#